data_6f9939fa2fdefe5eef3c934c38edc498
#
_entry.id   6f9939fa2fdefe5eef3c934c38edc498
#
_cell.length_a   1.000
_cell.length_b   1.000
_cell.length_c   1.000
_cell.angle_alpha   90.00
_cell.angle_beta   90.00
_cell.angle_gamma   90.00
#
_symmetry.space_group_name_H-M   'P 1'
#
loop_
_entity.id
_entity.type
_entity.pdbx_description
1 polymer ?
#
loop_
_entity_poly.entity_id
_entity_poly.type
_entity_poly.pdbx_seq_one_letter_code
_entity_poly.pdbx_strand_id
1 'polypeptide(L)'
;VSASNSGSGTSTVTITAEDVVDIDASDSNGKVHVEDSRFQDNYIATSNATMHLDPGDDRATSGLVRVHGDLQVDGTTTTINSTVTTIDEPIITLGGDTAPGSDDNKDRGVEFRYYDNQARIGFFGYDDSYTDLGGHVGGFTFLHNATNTSEVFSGTASGITAGNLKLTTNTNSTSNTTGDLVVAGGAGIGDDVNIGGLLDVDGTFRANSTSRFDDNIVFQGASKTLSLNNGSGTTKIQFHTTTG
;
A
#
# COMPACT_ATOMS: atom_id res chain seq x y z
N VAL A 1 -9.15 33.78 -48.48
CA VAL A 1 -7.84 34.45 -48.49
C VAL A 1 -6.79 33.45 -48.92
N SER A 2 -6.11 33.70 -50.02
CA SER A 2 -4.98 32.83 -50.38
C SER A 2 -3.71 33.67 -50.30
N ALA A 3 -2.76 33.24 -49.51
CA ALA A 3 -1.44 33.80 -49.45
C ALA A 3 -0.44 32.71 -49.82
N SER A 4 0.38 32.92 -50.82
CA SER A 4 1.50 32.06 -51.14
C SER A 4 2.79 32.85 -51.17
N ASN A 5 3.84 32.35 -50.59
CA ASN A 5 5.17 32.91 -50.66
C ASN A 5 6.12 31.88 -51.27
N SER A 6 6.72 32.25 -52.42
CA SER A 6 7.70 31.40 -53.10
C SER A 6 9.16 31.85 -52.87
N GLY A 7 9.41 32.74 -51.91
CA GLY A 7 10.73 33.27 -51.60
C GLY A 7 11.18 33.00 -50.18
N SER A 8 12.45 33.24 -49.88
CA SER A 8 13.07 33.03 -48.55
C SER A 8 12.71 34.07 -47.48
N GLY A 9 11.58 34.75 -47.62
CA GLY A 9 11.11 35.76 -46.69
C GLY A 9 9.95 35.28 -45.81
N THR A 10 9.77 35.90 -44.65
CA THR A 10 8.64 35.66 -43.76
C THR A 10 7.37 36.26 -44.37
N SER A 11 6.37 35.42 -44.63
CA SER A 11 5.03 35.87 -45.00
C SER A 11 4.11 35.80 -43.81
N THR A 12 3.45 36.89 -43.50
CA THR A 12 2.46 36.96 -42.44
C THR A 12 1.07 37.15 -43.04
N VAL A 13 0.17 36.26 -42.76
CA VAL A 13 -1.27 36.47 -42.97
C VAL A 13 -1.88 36.81 -41.63
N THR A 14 -2.37 38.01 -41.49
CA THR A 14 -3.08 38.41 -40.28
C THR A 14 -4.58 38.29 -40.54
N ILE A 15 -5.24 37.47 -39.78
CA ILE A 15 -6.70 37.36 -39.75
C ILE A 15 -7.15 37.96 -38.42
N THR A 16 -7.81 39.12 -38.49
CA THR A 16 -8.36 39.78 -37.30
C THR A 16 -9.87 39.63 -37.32
N ALA A 17 -10.42 39.04 -36.24
CA ALA A 17 -11.84 38.93 -36.04
C ALA A 17 -12.18 39.49 -34.64
N GLU A 18 -13.34 40.17 -34.52
CA GLU A 18 -13.79 40.68 -33.23
C GLU A 18 -14.35 39.54 -32.33
N ASP A 19 -14.91 38.50 -32.96
CA ASP A 19 -15.52 37.37 -32.23
C ASP A 19 -14.85 36.03 -32.48
N VAL A 20 -14.96 35.49 -33.70
CA VAL A 20 -14.51 34.11 -34.02
C VAL A 20 -13.82 34.09 -35.39
N VAL A 21 -12.68 33.41 -35.47
CA VAL A 21 -12.13 32.91 -36.73
C VAL A 21 -12.48 31.43 -36.82
N ASP A 22 -13.42 31.12 -37.70
CA ASP A 22 -13.80 29.73 -37.98
C ASP A 22 -12.95 29.22 -39.15
N ILE A 23 -12.19 28.14 -38.89
CA ILE A 23 -11.43 27.43 -39.93
C ILE A 23 -12.12 26.06 -40.09
N ASP A 24 -13.05 26.05 -41.02
CA ASP A 24 -13.79 24.83 -41.36
C ASP A 24 -13.11 24.09 -42.51
N ALA A 25 -12.75 22.83 -42.24
CA ALA A 25 -12.26 21.91 -43.26
C ALA A 25 -13.43 21.00 -43.67
N SER A 26 -14.19 21.41 -44.66
CA SER A 26 -15.46 20.82 -45.07
C SER A 26 -15.36 19.57 -45.95
N ASP A 27 -14.16 19.02 -46.16
CA ASP A 27 -14.01 17.77 -46.89
C ASP A 27 -14.00 16.55 -45.94
N SER A 28 -14.22 15.37 -46.48
CA SER A 28 -14.28 14.11 -45.70
C SER A 28 -12.95 13.78 -45.03
N ASN A 29 -11.91 14.54 -45.21
CA ASN A 29 -10.57 14.38 -44.68
C ASN A 29 -10.10 15.63 -43.93
N GLY A 30 -11.04 16.50 -43.53
CA GLY A 30 -10.87 17.83 -42.95
C GLY A 30 -9.72 17.96 -41.95
N LYS A 31 -8.54 18.20 -42.43
CA LYS A 31 -7.35 18.47 -41.64
C LYS A 31 -6.97 19.95 -41.73
N VAL A 32 -6.85 20.60 -40.58
CA VAL A 32 -6.11 21.84 -40.48
C VAL A 32 -4.67 21.50 -40.17
N HIS A 33 -3.80 21.61 -41.16
CA HIS A 33 -2.37 21.37 -40.95
C HIS A 33 -1.71 22.66 -40.52
N VAL A 34 -1.17 22.69 -39.31
CA VAL A 34 -0.47 23.84 -38.73
C VAL A 34 0.91 23.39 -38.35
N GLU A 35 1.92 23.79 -39.09
CA GLU A 35 3.33 23.59 -38.73
C GLU A 35 3.72 24.65 -37.69
N ASP A 36 4.46 24.27 -36.66
CA ASP A 36 4.94 25.17 -35.61
C ASP A 36 3.84 26.02 -34.93
N SER A 37 2.76 25.36 -34.51
CA SER A 37 1.65 26.03 -33.84
C SER A 37 2.05 26.65 -32.51
N ARG A 38 1.80 27.93 -32.35
CA ARG A 38 1.91 28.64 -31.08
C ARG A 38 0.54 29.17 -30.65
N PHE A 39 -0.02 28.64 -29.57
CA PHE A 39 -1.19 29.18 -28.92
C PHE A 39 -0.71 30.10 -27.79
N GLN A 40 -1.04 31.38 -27.82
CA GLN A 40 -0.42 32.37 -26.93
C GLN A 40 -1.26 32.77 -25.72
N ASP A 41 -2.56 32.60 -25.74
CA ASP A 41 -3.47 32.99 -24.66
C ASP A 41 -4.19 31.77 -24.04
N ASN A 42 -3.41 30.97 -23.44
CA ASN A 42 -3.62 30.16 -22.23
C ASN A 42 -4.51 28.95 -22.26
N TYR A 43 -5.42 28.68 -23.18
CA TYR A 43 -6.09 27.41 -23.16
C TYR A 43 -6.60 26.92 -24.52
N ILE A 44 -6.69 25.60 -24.63
CA ILE A 44 -7.36 24.95 -25.77
C ILE A 44 -8.64 24.32 -25.17
N ALA A 45 -9.78 24.84 -25.64
CA ALA A 45 -11.08 24.33 -25.22
C ALA A 45 -11.79 23.62 -26.38
N THR A 46 -12.62 22.66 -26.06
CA THR A 46 -13.53 22.01 -26.98
C THR A 46 -14.96 22.10 -26.46
N SER A 47 -15.91 22.36 -27.32
CA SER A 47 -17.33 22.34 -26.98
C SER A 47 -17.87 20.92 -26.81
N ASN A 48 -17.12 19.93 -27.24
CA ASN A 48 -17.45 18.51 -27.08
C ASN A 48 -16.94 17.98 -25.74
N ALA A 49 -17.56 16.92 -25.25
CA ALA A 49 -17.22 16.31 -23.98
C ALA A 49 -15.80 15.68 -23.93
N THR A 50 -15.15 15.52 -25.09
CA THR A 50 -13.85 14.86 -25.17
C THR A 50 -12.88 15.62 -26.04
N MET A 51 -11.66 15.86 -25.53
CA MET A 51 -10.51 16.30 -26.31
C MET A 51 -9.58 15.11 -26.52
N HIS A 52 -9.21 14.85 -27.75
CA HIS A 52 -8.22 13.83 -28.09
C HIS A 52 -6.89 14.48 -28.42
N LEU A 53 -5.83 14.08 -27.73
CA LEU A 53 -4.44 14.36 -28.08
C LEU A 53 -3.83 13.05 -28.60
N ASP A 54 -3.78 12.91 -29.90
CA ASP A 54 -3.25 11.72 -30.57
C ASP A 54 -1.96 12.11 -31.30
N PRO A 55 -0.79 11.79 -30.74
CA PRO A 55 0.49 12.15 -31.36
C PRO A 55 0.90 11.23 -32.51
N GLY A 56 0.12 10.19 -32.79
CA GLY A 56 0.29 9.31 -33.94
C GLY A 56 -0.54 9.77 -35.13
N ASP A 57 -0.21 9.32 -36.33
CA ASP A 57 -1.06 9.50 -37.51
C ASP A 57 -2.11 8.36 -37.54
N ASP A 58 -3.36 8.69 -37.79
CA ASP A 58 -4.49 7.79 -37.92
C ASP A 58 -4.66 6.80 -36.73
N ARG A 59 -4.51 7.28 -35.49
CA ARG A 59 -4.58 6.48 -34.27
C ARG A 59 -3.52 5.38 -34.21
N ALA A 60 -2.35 5.64 -34.79
CA ALA A 60 -1.21 4.76 -34.65
C ALA A 60 -0.82 4.62 -33.16
N THR A 61 -0.35 3.43 -32.80
CA THR A 61 0.05 3.13 -31.40
C THR A 61 1.40 3.74 -31.00
N SER A 62 2.01 4.54 -31.86
CA SER A 62 3.31 5.17 -31.64
C SER A 62 3.21 6.68 -31.68
N GLY A 63 3.61 7.33 -30.64
CA GLY A 63 3.65 8.77 -30.49
C GLY A 63 3.90 9.15 -29.04
N LEU A 64 4.28 10.39 -28.78
CA LEU A 64 4.60 10.88 -27.44
C LEU A 64 3.97 12.25 -27.23
N VAL A 65 3.14 12.37 -26.21
CA VAL A 65 2.76 13.67 -25.64
C VAL A 65 3.71 13.96 -24.48
N ARG A 66 4.50 15.04 -24.60
CA ARG A 66 5.45 15.47 -23.56
C ARG A 66 4.99 16.77 -22.93
N VAL A 67 4.79 16.75 -21.61
CA VAL A 67 4.56 17.95 -20.81
C VAL A 67 5.88 18.33 -20.14
N HIS A 68 6.38 19.55 -20.38
CA HIS A 68 7.65 20.05 -19.83
C HIS A 68 7.48 20.83 -18.52
N GLY A 69 6.29 20.97 -18.03
CA GLY A 69 5.94 21.59 -16.76
C GLY A 69 5.02 20.68 -15.98
N ASP A 70 4.34 21.24 -15.02
CA ASP A 70 3.40 20.51 -14.19
C ASP A 70 2.17 20.10 -14.99
N LEU A 71 1.62 18.94 -14.71
CA LEU A 71 0.34 18.46 -15.21
C LEU A 71 -0.62 18.33 -14.04
N GLN A 72 -1.65 19.17 -14.01
CA GLN A 72 -2.75 19.05 -13.06
C GLN A 72 -3.99 18.50 -13.77
N VAL A 73 -4.66 17.52 -13.13
CA VAL A 73 -5.90 16.94 -13.60
C VAL A 73 -6.95 17.09 -12.51
N ASP A 74 -7.93 17.97 -12.74
CA ASP A 74 -8.97 18.32 -11.76
C ASP A 74 -10.22 17.43 -11.86
N GLY A 75 -10.14 16.32 -12.55
CA GLY A 75 -11.25 15.39 -12.73
C GLY A 75 -11.42 14.43 -11.54
N THR A 76 -12.55 13.76 -11.50
CA THR A 76 -12.85 12.74 -10.49
C THR A 76 -12.15 11.40 -10.73
N THR A 77 -11.70 11.15 -11.97
CA THR A 77 -11.04 9.90 -12.35
C THR A 77 -9.94 10.14 -13.37
N THR A 78 -8.76 9.65 -13.08
CA THR A 78 -7.66 9.54 -14.04
C THR A 78 -7.37 8.07 -14.30
N THR A 79 -7.44 7.65 -15.56
CA THR A 79 -7.13 6.28 -15.97
C THR A 79 -5.84 6.27 -16.78
N ILE A 80 -4.87 5.48 -16.34
CA ILE A 80 -3.61 5.25 -17.03
C ILE A 80 -3.60 3.79 -17.49
N ASN A 81 -3.77 3.57 -18.79
CA ASN A 81 -3.69 2.24 -19.41
C ASN A 81 -2.26 2.02 -19.92
N SER A 82 -1.38 1.58 -19.06
CA SER A 82 0.02 1.31 -19.37
C SER A 82 0.44 -0.04 -18.82
N THR A 83 1.33 -0.73 -19.50
CA THR A 83 1.94 -1.96 -18.99
C THR A 83 2.91 -1.69 -17.84
N VAL A 84 3.51 -0.50 -17.81
CA VAL A 84 4.41 -0.05 -16.75
C VAL A 84 4.17 1.45 -16.53
N THR A 85 3.97 1.84 -15.29
CA THR A 85 3.98 3.24 -14.86
C THR A 85 5.18 3.45 -13.95
N THR A 86 6.10 4.33 -14.34
CA THR A 86 7.27 4.71 -13.55
C THR A 86 7.03 6.06 -12.91
N ILE A 87 7.28 6.14 -11.61
CA ILE A 87 7.22 7.37 -10.81
C ILE A 87 8.63 7.58 -10.25
N ASP A 88 9.30 8.65 -10.64
CA ASP A 88 10.66 8.96 -10.21
C ASP A 88 10.72 9.62 -8.83
N GLU A 89 9.57 10.09 -8.32
CA GLU A 89 9.49 10.70 -7.00
C GLU A 89 9.60 9.65 -5.88
N PRO A 90 10.30 9.94 -4.79
CA PRO A 90 10.48 9.01 -3.69
C PRO A 90 9.23 8.80 -2.82
N ILE A 91 8.22 9.65 -2.97
CA ILE A 91 7.00 9.64 -2.15
C ILE A 91 5.77 9.75 -3.05
N ILE A 92 4.79 8.89 -2.80
CA ILE A 92 3.44 9.00 -3.37
C ILE A 92 2.50 9.43 -2.25
N THR A 93 1.86 10.59 -2.39
CA THR A 93 0.86 11.08 -1.44
C THR A 93 -0.53 10.60 -1.85
N LEU A 94 -1.21 9.93 -0.94
CA LEU A 94 -2.59 9.47 -1.11
C LEU A 94 -3.52 10.24 -0.16
N GLY A 95 -4.68 10.64 -0.64
CA GLY A 95 -5.70 11.32 0.17
C GLY A 95 -5.69 12.85 0.10
N GLY A 96 -4.97 13.42 -0.89
CA GLY A 96 -4.94 14.85 -1.17
C GLY A 96 -3.67 15.58 -0.73
N ASP A 97 -3.54 16.85 -1.09
CA ASP A 97 -2.37 17.68 -0.82
C ASP A 97 -2.24 18.09 0.65
N THR A 98 -3.33 18.02 1.38
CA THR A 98 -3.39 18.42 2.79
C THR A 98 -4.12 17.33 3.57
N ALA A 99 -3.64 17.03 4.77
CA ALA A 99 -4.32 16.10 5.66
C ALA A 99 -5.77 16.57 5.91
N PRO A 100 -6.75 15.66 5.95
CA PRO A 100 -8.15 16.02 6.19
C PRO A 100 -8.29 16.73 7.53
N GLY A 101 -9.09 17.79 7.57
CA GLY A 101 -9.33 18.58 8.79
C GLY A 101 -10.31 17.93 9.77
N SER A 102 -10.92 16.82 9.37
CA SER A 102 -11.83 16.01 10.18
C SER A 102 -11.83 14.59 9.64
N ASP A 103 -12.28 13.67 10.46
CA ASP A 103 -12.54 12.29 10.06
C ASP A 103 -13.56 12.24 8.91
N ASP A 104 -13.21 11.56 7.83
CA ASP A 104 -14.07 11.35 6.66
C ASP A 104 -14.48 9.87 6.52
N ASN A 105 -14.09 9.02 7.46
CA ASN A 105 -14.36 7.58 7.52
C ASN A 105 -13.92 6.84 6.26
N LYS A 106 -12.76 7.21 5.71
CA LYS A 106 -12.22 6.62 4.49
C LYS A 106 -10.84 6.02 4.72
N ASP A 107 -10.61 4.90 4.10
CA ASP A 107 -9.30 4.25 4.11
C ASP A 107 -8.34 4.90 3.10
N ARG A 108 -7.06 4.78 3.35
CA ARG A 108 -5.98 5.32 2.52
C ARG A 108 -5.00 4.22 2.15
N GLY A 109 -4.89 3.90 0.88
CA GLY A 109 -3.99 2.81 0.50
C GLY A 109 -4.02 2.47 -0.98
N VAL A 110 -3.60 1.26 -1.27
CA VAL A 110 -3.53 0.70 -2.62
C VAL A 110 -4.51 -0.46 -2.74
N GLU A 111 -5.45 -0.33 -3.66
CA GLU A 111 -6.28 -1.44 -4.13
C GLU A 111 -5.53 -2.14 -5.28
N PHE A 112 -5.48 -3.46 -5.24
CA PHE A 112 -4.99 -4.27 -6.34
C PHE A 112 -5.97 -5.39 -6.68
N ARG A 113 -6.05 -5.72 -7.97
CA ARG A 113 -6.96 -6.74 -8.49
C ARG A 113 -6.17 -7.97 -8.89
N TYR A 114 -6.64 -9.14 -8.51
CA TYR A 114 -5.99 -10.41 -8.79
C TYR A 114 -7.02 -11.50 -9.07
N TYR A 115 -6.55 -12.64 -9.52
CA TYR A 115 -7.40 -13.79 -9.80
C TYR A 115 -6.93 -15.00 -8.97
N ASP A 116 -7.87 -15.54 -8.18
CA ASP A 116 -7.70 -16.76 -7.40
C ASP A 116 -9.00 -17.57 -7.53
N ASN A 117 -9.08 -18.40 -8.57
CA ASN A 117 -10.27 -19.11 -9.01
C ASN A 117 -11.48 -18.21 -9.36
N GLN A 118 -11.44 -16.95 -9.01
CA GLN A 118 -12.37 -15.87 -9.35
C GLN A 118 -11.67 -14.51 -9.22
N ALA A 119 -12.29 -13.46 -9.78
CA ALA A 119 -11.79 -12.11 -9.64
C ALA A 119 -11.90 -11.65 -8.18
N ARG A 120 -10.81 -11.07 -7.66
CA ARG A 120 -10.70 -10.63 -6.28
C ARG A 120 -10.05 -9.26 -6.18
N ILE A 121 -10.28 -8.61 -5.04
CA ILE A 121 -9.63 -7.37 -4.63
C ILE A 121 -8.76 -7.65 -3.40
N GLY A 122 -7.59 -7.06 -3.36
CA GLY A 122 -6.75 -6.93 -2.19
C GLY A 122 -6.53 -5.47 -1.84
N PHE A 123 -6.20 -5.20 -0.59
CA PHE A 123 -5.92 -3.87 -0.09
C PHE A 123 -4.70 -3.90 0.84
N PHE A 124 -3.91 -2.87 0.73
CA PHE A 124 -2.87 -2.54 1.71
C PHE A 124 -2.92 -1.05 1.99
N GLY A 125 -3.07 -0.67 3.25
CA GLY A 125 -3.15 0.74 3.59
C GLY A 125 -3.53 0.99 5.03
N TYR A 126 -3.78 2.26 5.34
CA TYR A 126 -4.38 2.69 6.58
C TYR A 126 -5.89 2.46 6.50
N ASP A 127 -6.39 1.61 7.37
CA ASP A 127 -7.80 1.28 7.55
C ASP A 127 -8.31 2.08 8.75
N ASP A 128 -9.18 3.03 8.49
CA ASP A 128 -9.69 3.95 9.50
C ASP A 128 -10.61 3.26 10.51
N SER A 129 -11.32 2.24 10.07
CA SER A 129 -12.24 1.46 10.89
C SER A 129 -11.59 0.33 11.68
N TYR A 130 -10.31 0.03 11.42
CA TYR A 130 -9.58 -1.02 12.13
C TYR A 130 -9.56 -0.75 13.64
N THR A 131 -9.81 -1.79 14.42
CA THR A 131 -9.66 -1.72 15.88
C THR A 131 -8.75 -2.86 16.33
N ASP A 132 -7.66 -2.53 16.99
CA ASP A 132 -6.73 -3.49 17.54
C ASP A 132 -7.23 -4.12 18.86
N LEU A 133 -6.48 -5.06 19.39
CA LEU A 133 -6.81 -5.73 20.66
C LEU A 133 -6.71 -4.79 21.87
N GLY A 134 -6.05 -3.63 21.73
CA GLY A 134 -5.96 -2.57 22.73
C GLY A 134 -7.07 -1.53 22.65
N GLY A 135 -7.93 -1.60 21.63
CA GLY A 135 -9.02 -0.67 21.39
C GLY A 135 -8.61 0.61 20.65
N HIS A 136 -7.41 0.66 20.03
CA HIS A 136 -7.05 1.76 19.14
C HIS A 136 -7.84 1.65 17.85
N VAL A 137 -8.32 2.78 17.37
CA VAL A 137 -9.02 2.90 16.10
C VAL A 137 -8.03 3.39 15.03
N GLY A 138 -8.11 2.78 13.86
CA GLY A 138 -7.21 3.02 12.75
C GLY A 138 -5.88 2.26 12.82
N GLY A 139 -5.45 1.71 11.69
CA GLY A 139 -4.21 0.94 11.60
C GLY A 139 -3.85 0.53 10.20
N PHE A 140 -2.60 0.10 10.01
CA PHE A 140 -2.18 -0.46 8.72
C PHE A 140 -2.63 -1.91 8.61
N THR A 141 -3.37 -2.22 7.55
CA THR A 141 -3.91 -3.55 7.28
C THR A 141 -3.47 -4.09 5.93
N PHE A 142 -3.42 -5.42 5.85
CA PHE A 142 -3.24 -6.18 4.62
C PHE A 142 -4.46 -7.09 4.47
N LEU A 143 -5.26 -6.86 3.44
CA LEU A 143 -6.48 -7.62 3.21
C LEU A 143 -6.42 -8.39 1.90
N HIS A 144 -6.92 -9.63 1.92
CA HIS A 144 -7.26 -10.37 0.73
C HIS A 144 -8.76 -10.62 0.69
N ASN A 145 -9.28 -10.94 -0.52
CA ASN A 145 -10.72 -11.11 -0.71
C ASN A 145 -11.50 -9.91 -0.16
N ALA A 146 -10.99 -8.71 -0.44
CA ALA A 146 -11.55 -7.47 0.06
C ALA A 146 -12.76 -7.02 -0.76
N THR A 147 -13.58 -6.17 -0.16
CA THR A 147 -14.61 -5.37 -0.81
C THR A 147 -14.28 -3.90 -0.59
N ASN A 148 -14.59 -3.08 -1.58
CA ASN A 148 -14.48 -1.63 -1.49
C ASN A 148 -15.88 -1.02 -1.59
N THR A 149 -16.29 -0.30 -0.58
CA THR A 149 -17.57 0.43 -0.57
C THR A 149 -17.28 1.89 -0.27
N SER A 150 -17.22 2.72 -1.31
CA SER A 150 -16.96 4.16 -1.18
C SER A 150 -15.65 4.46 -0.42
N GLU A 151 -14.56 3.79 -0.81
CA GLU A 151 -13.22 3.95 -0.21
C GLU A 151 -13.11 3.44 1.24
N VAL A 152 -14.04 2.58 1.65
CA VAL A 152 -13.97 1.79 2.89
C VAL A 152 -13.76 0.34 2.53
N PHE A 153 -12.65 -0.25 2.99
CA PHE A 153 -12.28 -1.62 2.69
C PHE A 153 -12.64 -2.55 3.85
N SER A 154 -13.13 -3.71 3.50
CA SER A 154 -13.32 -4.81 4.45
C SER A 154 -12.92 -6.11 3.78
N GLY A 155 -12.40 -7.05 4.53
CA GLY A 155 -11.93 -8.32 3.97
C GLY A 155 -11.31 -9.23 5.00
N THR A 156 -10.65 -10.27 4.52
CA THR A 156 -9.92 -11.19 5.38
C THR A 156 -8.48 -10.71 5.53
N ALA A 157 -7.97 -10.67 6.77
CA ALA A 157 -6.59 -10.35 7.03
C ALA A 157 -5.65 -11.29 6.25
N SER A 158 -4.64 -10.73 5.61
CA SER A 158 -3.66 -11.46 4.80
C SER A 158 -2.41 -11.81 5.59
N GLY A 159 -1.71 -12.86 5.16
CA GLY A 159 -0.39 -13.18 5.69
C GLY A 159 0.66 -12.17 5.23
N ILE A 160 1.69 -11.99 6.06
CA ILE A 160 2.87 -11.19 5.76
C ILE A 160 4.09 -12.11 5.73
N THR A 161 4.86 -12.07 4.66
CA THR A 161 6.19 -12.69 4.59
C THR A 161 7.24 -11.60 4.64
N ALA A 162 8.08 -11.63 5.66
CA ALA A 162 9.15 -10.64 5.85
C ALA A 162 10.47 -11.36 6.18
N GLY A 163 11.61 -10.79 5.74
CA GLY A 163 12.92 -11.31 6.12
C GLY A 163 13.22 -11.08 7.60
N ASN A 164 12.93 -9.89 8.09
CA ASN A 164 13.07 -9.51 9.50
C ASN A 164 11.90 -8.64 9.92
N LEU A 165 11.42 -8.83 11.15
CA LEU A 165 10.46 -7.95 11.80
C LEU A 165 11.09 -7.42 13.09
N LYS A 166 11.18 -6.10 13.24
CA LYS A 166 11.66 -5.44 14.44
C LYS A 166 10.56 -4.55 15.01
N LEU A 167 10.14 -4.83 16.23
CA LEU A 167 9.20 -4.02 17.00
C LEU A 167 9.98 -3.21 18.02
N THR A 168 9.74 -1.90 18.12
CA THR A 168 10.63 -0.95 18.82
C THR A 168 9.96 -0.06 19.86
N THR A 169 8.66 -0.24 20.09
CA THR A 169 7.92 0.62 21.04
C THR A 169 8.27 0.39 22.50
N ASN A 170 8.88 -0.76 22.85
CA ASN A 170 9.27 -1.12 24.21
C ASN A 170 8.11 -1.13 25.21
N THR A 171 6.96 -1.62 24.77
CA THR A 171 5.78 -1.79 25.62
C THR A 171 5.87 -3.09 26.38
N ASN A 172 5.86 -3.05 27.72
CA ASN A 172 5.85 -4.24 28.53
C ASN A 172 4.53 -5.01 28.37
N SER A 173 4.64 -6.31 28.20
CA SER A 173 3.47 -7.19 28.28
C SER A 173 3.09 -7.43 29.74
N THR A 174 1.85 -7.16 30.08
CA THR A 174 1.26 -7.45 31.39
C THR A 174 0.10 -8.44 31.29
N SER A 175 -0.27 -8.83 30.08
CA SER A 175 -1.31 -9.81 29.76
C SER A 175 -1.13 -10.31 28.33
N ASN A 176 -1.95 -11.25 27.91
CA ASN A 176 -1.97 -11.75 26.54
C ASN A 176 -2.55 -10.77 25.50
N THR A 177 -2.94 -9.58 25.90
CA THR A 177 -3.47 -8.51 25.03
C THR A 177 -2.61 -7.25 25.04
N THR A 178 -1.44 -7.27 25.68
CA THR A 178 -0.53 -6.14 25.82
C THR A 178 0.88 -6.50 25.39
N GLY A 179 1.69 -5.50 25.04
CA GLY A 179 3.06 -5.67 24.57
C GLY A 179 3.22 -5.35 23.10
N ASP A 180 4.47 -5.28 22.65
CA ASP A 180 4.79 -4.94 21.24
C ASP A 180 4.39 -6.05 20.26
N LEU A 181 4.36 -7.29 20.70
CA LEU A 181 3.89 -8.43 19.92
C LEU A 181 2.74 -9.12 20.67
N VAL A 182 1.56 -9.07 20.11
CA VAL A 182 0.37 -9.77 20.56
C VAL A 182 -0.02 -10.83 19.55
N VAL A 183 -0.07 -12.10 20.00
CA VAL A 183 -0.44 -13.23 19.14
C VAL A 183 -1.72 -13.86 19.70
N ALA A 184 -2.83 -13.64 19.00
CA ALA A 184 -4.14 -14.17 19.41
C ALA A 184 -4.24 -15.70 19.33
N GLY A 185 -3.40 -16.32 18.51
CA GLY A 185 -3.31 -17.78 18.35
C GLY A 185 -1.99 -18.33 18.87
N GLY A 186 -1.53 -19.42 18.31
CA GLY A 186 -0.23 -20.01 18.64
C GLY A 186 0.92 -19.35 17.88
N ALA A 187 2.10 -19.31 18.48
CA ALA A 187 3.35 -18.94 17.83
C ALA A 187 4.17 -20.22 17.56
N GLY A 188 4.52 -20.47 16.27
CA GLY A 188 5.47 -21.50 15.87
C GLY A 188 6.83 -20.88 15.62
N ILE A 189 7.86 -21.34 16.34
CA ILE A 189 9.24 -20.85 16.19
C ILE A 189 10.10 -22.07 15.85
N GLY A 190 10.76 -22.01 14.69
CA GLY A 190 11.51 -23.14 14.13
C GLY A 190 12.90 -23.33 14.73
N ASP A 191 13.39 -22.33 15.48
CA ASP A 191 14.74 -22.30 16.06
C ASP A 191 14.69 -21.74 17.49
N ASP A 192 15.68 -21.01 17.93
CA ASP A 192 15.85 -20.54 19.29
C ASP A 192 14.93 -19.38 19.67
N VAL A 193 14.52 -19.33 20.95
CA VAL A 193 13.87 -18.18 21.59
C VAL A 193 14.78 -17.64 22.68
N ASN A 194 15.21 -16.38 22.56
CA ASN A 194 15.99 -15.69 23.59
C ASN A 194 15.09 -14.66 24.29
N ILE A 195 14.87 -14.84 25.59
CA ILE A 195 14.06 -13.95 26.41
C ILE A 195 14.98 -13.28 27.44
N GLY A 196 15.26 -11.97 27.25
CA GLY A 196 16.10 -11.19 28.15
C GLY A 196 15.47 -10.78 29.48
N GLY A 197 14.17 -11.03 29.63
CA GLY A 197 13.39 -10.70 30.82
C GLY A 197 12.67 -11.92 31.41
N LEU A 198 11.51 -11.68 31.97
CA LEU A 198 10.66 -12.72 32.54
C LEU A 198 9.92 -13.52 31.46
N LEU A 199 9.90 -14.84 31.58
CA LEU A 199 8.93 -15.70 30.90
C LEU A 199 7.81 -16.03 31.87
N ASP A 200 6.64 -15.44 31.70
CA ASP A 200 5.43 -15.73 32.45
C ASP A 200 4.52 -16.70 31.67
N VAL A 201 4.10 -17.80 32.27
CA VAL A 201 3.28 -18.82 31.63
C VAL A 201 2.07 -19.10 32.51
N ASP A 202 0.92 -18.56 32.18
CA ASP A 202 -0.34 -18.77 32.90
C ASP A 202 -0.85 -20.23 32.80
N GLY A 203 -0.41 -20.95 31.79
CA GLY A 203 -0.84 -22.35 31.55
C GLY A 203 0.22 -23.35 31.89
N THR A 204 0.28 -24.41 31.11
CA THR A 204 1.25 -25.49 31.31
C THR A 204 2.53 -25.22 30.53
N PHE A 205 3.67 -25.15 31.17
CA PHE A 205 4.98 -25.24 30.55
C PHE A 205 5.34 -26.70 30.27
N ARG A 206 5.53 -27.04 28.98
CA ARG A 206 5.90 -28.39 28.55
C ARG A 206 7.19 -28.36 27.77
N ALA A 207 8.20 -29.08 28.22
CA ALA A 207 9.41 -29.37 27.46
C ALA A 207 9.42 -30.86 27.10
N ASN A 208 9.53 -31.17 25.80
CA ASN A 208 9.53 -32.56 25.30
C ASN A 208 10.93 -33.19 25.31
N SER A 209 11.95 -32.44 25.66
CA SER A 209 13.33 -32.89 25.76
C SER A 209 13.95 -32.45 27.09
N THR A 210 15.25 -32.41 27.19
CA THR A 210 15.96 -32.01 28.40
C THR A 210 15.72 -30.53 28.71
N SER A 211 15.32 -30.22 29.93
CA SER A 211 15.31 -28.88 30.48
C SER A 211 16.52 -28.66 31.34
N ARG A 212 17.26 -27.57 31.13
CA ARG A 212 18.40 -27.18 31.94
C ARG A 212 18.09 -25.85 32.65
N PHE A 213 18.38 -25.83 33.94
CA PHE A 213 18.27 -24.63 34.76
C PHE A 213 19.65 -24.41 35.39
N ASP A 214 20.27 -23.28 35.11
CA ASP A 214 21.61 -22.91 35.57
C ASP A 214 21.58 -22.26 36.96
N ASP A 215 20.38 -22.00 37.50
CA ASP A 215 20.13 -21.43 38.83
C ASP A 215 19.05 -22.25 39.58
N ASN A 216 18.64 -21.75 40.72
CA ASN A 216 17.68 -22.46 41.61
C ASN A 216 16.28 -22.57 40.96
N ILE A 217 15.67 -23.75 41.13
CA ILE A 217 14.24 -23.94 40.90
C ILE A 217 13.51 -23.78 42.22
N VAL A 218 12.63 -22.81 42.33
CA VAL A 218 11.87 -22.50 43.53
C VAL A 218 10.38 -22.77 43.30
N PHE A 219 9.79 -23.66 44.15
CA PHE A 219 8.36 -23.91 44.16
C PHE A 219 7.72 -23.06 45.27
N GLN A 220 6.99 -22.01 44.93
CA GLN A 220 6.34 -21.10 45.86
C GLN A 220 4.81 -21.31 45.92
N GLY A 221 4.22 -21.06 47.04
CA GLY A 221 2.78 -21.12 47.31
C GLY A 221 2.37 -22.34 48.15
N ALA A 222 1.12 -22.37 48.57
CA ALA A 222 0.57 -23.45 49.35
C ALA A 222 0.47 -24.76 48.52
N SER A 223 0.83 -25.89 49.13
CA SER A 223 0.66 -27.23 48.56
C SER A 223 1.30 -27.45 47.19
N LYS A 224 2.60 -27.17 47.06
CA LYS A 224 3.36 -27.46 45.83
C LYS A 224 3.95 -28.85 45.88
N THR A 225 3.89 -29.57 44.75
CA THR A 225 4.38 -30.94 44.62
C THR A 225 5.34 -31.04 43.44
N LEU A 226 6.52 -31.61 43.65
CA LEU A 226 7.36 -32.14 42.60
C LEU A 226 7.00 -33.61 42.37
N SER A 227 6.33 -33.92 41.28
CA SER A 227 6.00 -35.31 40.92
C SER A 227 6.95 -35.77 39.81
N LEU A 228 7.69 -36.85 40.06
CA LEU A 228 8.53 -37.52 39.09
C LEU A 228 7.81 -38.82 38.67
N ASN A 229 7.18 -38.78 37.52
CA ASN A 229 6.43 -39.92 36.99
C ASN A 229 6.94 -40.24 35.55
N ASN A 230 7.32 -41.48 35.32
CA ASN A 230 7.89 -41.93 34.07
C ASN A 230 7.00 -42.89 33.26
N GLY A 231 5.75 -43.05 33.66
CA GLY A 231 4.79 -43.92 32.93
C GLY A 231 5.16 -45.42 32.93
N SER A 232 6.36 -45.84 32.62
CA SER A 232 6.79 -47.24 32.56
C SER A 232 8.30 -47.48 32.62
N GLY A 233 9.11 -46.57 33.14
CA GLY A 233 10.57 -46.69 33.19
C GLY A 233 11.16 -46.40 34.59
N THR A 234 12.47 -46.33 34.73
CA THR A 234 13.16 -46.01 35.98
C THR A 234 13.27 -44.53 36.18
N THR A 235 12.64 -43.97 37.21
CA THR A 235 12.84 -42.60 37.67
C THR A 235 14.12 -42.51 38.46
N LYS A 236 15.07 -41.66 38.08
CA LYS A 236 16.30 -41.42 38.84
C LYS A 236 16.36 -39.94 39.26
N ILE A 237 16.63 -39.75 40.54
CA ILE A 237 17.10 -38.47 41.09
C ILE A 237 18.57 -38.65 41.39
N GLN A 238 19.44 -37.95 40.71
CA GLN A 238 20.88 -37.98 40.94
C GLN A 238 21.33 -36.58 41.42
N PHE A 239 21.98 -36.59 42.56
CA PHE A 239 22.65 -35.41 43.08
C PHE A 239 24.15 -35.57 42.78
N HIS A 240 24.64 -34.74 41.90
CA HIS A 240 26.09 -34.64 41.63
C HIS A 240 26.62 -33.40 42.33
N THR A 241 27.55 -33.61 43.25
CA THR A 241 28.37 -32.53 43.77
C THR A 241 29.66 -32.53 42.98
N THR A 242 29.88 -31.56 42.15
CA THR A 242 31.21 -31.24 41.65
C THR A 242 31.94 -30.48 42.73
N THR A 243 32.84 -31.17 43.47
CA THR A 243 33.87 -30.46 44.22
C THR A 243 34.81 -29.82 43.22
N GLY A 244 34.77 -28.50 43.09
CA GLY A 244 35.72 -27.71 42.34
C GLY A 244 37.07 -27.67 43.05
#